data_69b5380797daa5e041285451634802ff
#
_entry.id   69b5380797daa5e041285451634802ff
#
_cell.length_a   1.000
_cell.length_b   1.000
_cell.length_c   1.000
_cell.angle_alpha   90.00
_cell.angle_beta   90.00
_cell.angle_gamma   90.00
#
_symmetry.space_group_name_H-M   'P 1'
#
loop_
_entity.id
_entity.type
_entity.pdbx_description
1 polymer ?
#
loop_
_entity_poly.entity_id
_entity_poly.type
_entity_poly.pdbx_seq_one_letter_code
_entity_poly.pdbx_strand_id
1 'polypeptide(L)'
;MTFGDIVIIISVIVVIIIALMYHFGKKNYAKNLEAQSFINQYKTVTPILVIDKRLEKPSLQNLPKNIYEKLPKTAHIRKMPIVKAKVGPQITTLLCDKNVYDVLPNKKTIKVELAGIYISRVIGMNLEDKKKKTIGQKISLWLKKNQPKQ
;
A
#
# COMPACT_ATOMS: atom_id res chain seq x y z
N MET A 1 -11.44 -19.80 44.70
CA MET A 1 -10.56 -19.75 43.52
C MET A 1 -9.13 -19.76 44.05
N THR A 2 -8.43 -20.83 43.86
CA THR A 2 -7.02 -20.96 44.23
C THR A 2 -6.17 -20.27 43.16
N PHE A 3 -4.99 -19.79 43.55
CA PHE A 3 -4.06 -19.14 42.64
C PHE A 3 -3.76 -20.02 41.39
N GLY A 4 -3.78 -21.36 41.58
CA GLY A 4 -3.64 -22.33 40.49
C GLY A 4 -4.78 -22.29 39.46
N ASP A 5 -6.02 -22.07 39.89
CA ASP A 5 -7.17 -22.02 38.98
C ASP A 5 -7.09 -20.82 38.04
N ILE A 6 -6.57 -19.69 38.55
CA ILE A 6 -6.40 -18.44 37.73
C ILE A 6 -5.33 -18.66 36.67
N VAL A 7 -4.23 -19.32 36.99
CA VAL A 7 -3.15 -19.62 36.06
C VAL A 7 -3.63 -20.54 34.91
N ILE A 8 -4.44 -21.56 35.26
CA ILE A 8 -5.01 -22.47 34.27
C ILE A 8 -5.95 -21.72 33.31
N ILE A 9 -6.83 -20.87 33.83
CA ILE A 9 -7.76 -20.08 33.01
C ILE A 9 -7.00 -19.16 32.05
N ILE A 10 -5.99 -18.46 32.52
CA ILE A 10 -5.16 -17.58 31.67
C ILE A 10 -4.46 -18.38 30.57
N SER A 11 -3.89 -19.56 30.92
CA SER A 11 -3.23 -20.45 29.96
C SER A 11 -4.18 -20.87 28.83
N VAL A 12 -5.41 -21.28 29.18
CA VAL A 12 -6.43 -21.67 28.21
C VAL A 12 -6.79 -20.49 27.27
N ILE A 13 -6.97 -19.29 27.82
CA ILE A 13 -7.30 -18.09 27.03
C ILE A 13 -6.17 -17.78 26.04
N VAL A 14 -4.91 -17.86 26.45
CA VAL A 14 -3.75 -17.62 25.59
C VAL A 14 -3.70 -18.63 24.44
N VAL A 15 -3.94 -19.92 24.70
CA VAL A 15 -3.99 -20.96 23.67
C VAL A 15 -5.11 -20.69 22.65
N ILE A 16 -6.29 -20.27 23.12
CA ILE A 16 -7.41 -19.92 22.24
C ILE A 16 -7.07 -18.72 21.35
N ILE A 17 -6.44 -17.68 21.91
CA ILE A 17 -6.02 -16.50 21.14
C ILE A 17 -5.00 -16.86 20.05
N ILE A 18 -4.02 -17.70 20.37
CA ILE A 18 -3.02 -18.18 19.40
C ILE A 18 -3.69 -18.99 18.30
N ALA A 19 -4.62 -19.88 18.62
CA ALA A 19 -5.36 -20.67 17.64
C ALA A 19 -6.21 -19.80 16.72
N LEU A 20 -6.87 -18.78 17.25
CA LEU A 20 -7.62 -17.81 16.48
C LEU A 20 -6.72 -16.99 15.55
N MET A 21 -5.60 -16.49 16.05
CA MET A 21 -4.62 -15.75 15.22
C MET A 21 -4.07 -16.63 14.08
N TYR A 22 -3.78 -17.89 14.35
CA TYR A 22 -3.32 -18.83 13.33
C TYR A 22 -4.39 -19.08 12.26
N HIS A 23 -5.64 -19.32 12.69
CA HIS A 23 -6.77 -19.57 11.77
C HIS A 23 -7.11 -18.35 10.91
N PHE A 24 -7.14 -17.15 11.50
CA PHE A 24 -7.40 -15.91 10.76
C PHE A 24 -6.22 -15.48 9.87
N GLY A 25 -4.99 -15.71 10.32
CA GLY A 25 -3.78 -15.40 9.55
C GLY A 25 -3.71 -16.17 8.23
N LYS A 26 -3.99 -17.47 8.25
CA LYS A 26 -3.93 -18.33 7.07
C LYS A 26 -4.91 -17.94 5.97
N LYS A 27 -6.13 -17.49 6.34
CA LYS A 27 -7.17 -17.10 5.39
C LYS A 27 -6.87 -15.78 4.66
N ASN A 28 -6.15 -14.86 5.31
CA ASN A 28 -5.76 -13.59 4.71
C ASN A 28 -4.53 -13.73 3.80
N TYR A 29 -3.62 -14.64 4.10
CA TYR A 29 -2.44 -14.92 3.27
C TYR A 29 -2.80 -15.48 1.90
N ALA A 30 -3.72 -16.45 1.84
CA ALA A 30 -4.14 -17.06 0.57
C ALA A 30 -4.78 -16.03 -0.37
N LYS A 31 -5.66 -15.16 0.13
CA LYS A 31 -6.28 -14.10 -0.67
C LYS A 31 -5.28 -13.07 -1.20
N ASN A 32 -4.24 -12.76 -0.45
CA ASN A 32 -3.22 -11.82 -0.89
C ASN A 32 -2.30 -12.42 -1.97
N LEU A 33 -2.02 -13.72 -1.91
CA LEU A 33 -1.24 -14.43 -2.92
C LEU A 33 -1.99 -14.54 -4.25
N GLU A 34 -3.29 -14.86 -4.21
CA GLU A 34 -4.13 -14.91 -5.42
C GLU A 34 -4.25 -13.52 -6.08
N ALA A 35 -4.46 -12.46 -5.30
CA ALA A 35 -4.51 -11.10 -5.82
C ALA A 35 -3.17 -10.68 -6.44
N GLN A 36 -2.04 -11.04 -5.85
CA GLN A 36 -0.73 -10.72 -6.39
C GLN A 36 -0.40 -11.53 -7.65
N SER A 37 -0.77 -12.81 -7.71
CA SER A 37 -0.57 -13.63 -8.91
C SER A 37 -1.40 -13.10 -10.08
N PHE A 38 -2.64 -12.69 -9.84
CA PHE A 38 -3.50 -12.06 -10.85
C PHE A 38 -2.92 -10.74 -11.37
N ILE A 39 -2.44 -9.88 -10.47
CA ILE A 39 -1.78 -8.62 -10.83
C ILE A 39 -0.51 -8.91 -11.66
N ASN A 40 0.28 -9.91 -11.29
CA ASN A 40 1.52 -10.24 -12.00
C ASN A 40 1.29 -10.78 -13.42
N GLN A 41 0.17 -11.46 -13.67
CA GLN A 41 -0.16 -12.04 -14.96
C GLN A 41 -0.59 -11.01 -16.02
N TYR A 42 -1.14 -9.87 -15.58
CA TYR A 42 -1.68 -8.82 -16.48
C TYR A 42 -0.88 -7.50 -16.46
N LYS A 43 0.39 -7.55 -16.07
CA LYS A 43 1.25 -6.37 -16.05
C LYS A 43 1.67 -5.96 -17.45
N THR A 44 1.37 -4.74 -17.81
CA THR A 44 1.84 -4.10 -19.04
C THR A 44 2.70 -2.89 -18.70
N VAL A 45 3.87 -2.81 -19.31
CA VAL A 45 4.75 -1.64 -19.17
C VAL A 45 4.29 -0.56 -20.16
N THR A 46 3.87 0.57 -19.64
CA THR A 46 3.33 1.67 -20.46
C THR A 46 3.87 3.01 -19.98
N PRO A 47 4.25 3.92 -20.90
CA PRO A 47 4.56 5.30 -20.54
C PRO A 47 3.25 6.03 -20.21
N ILE A 48 3.23 6.73 -19.08
CA ILE A 48 2.11 7.57 -18.65
C ILE A 48 2.59 8.99 -18.36
N LEU A 49 1.78 9.98 -18.69
CA LEU A 49 1.97 11.36 -18.25
C LEU A 49 1.11 11.59 -17.01
N VAL A 50 1.73 11.73 -15.86
CA VAL A 50 1.03 12.07 -14.62
C VAL A 50 0.55 13.51 -14.69
N ILE A 51 -0.77 13.72 -14.68
CA ILE A 51 -1.38 15.06 -14.74
C ILE A 51 -1.55 15.60 -13.31
N ASP A 52 -2.17 14.80 -12.46
CA ASP A 52 -2.45 15.16 -11.07
C ASP A 52 -2.46 13.92 -10.18
N LYS A 53 -2.12 14.09 -8.93
CA LYS A 53 -2.16 13.01 -7.93
C LYS A 53 -2.77 13.52 -6.65
N ARG A 54 -3.76 12.80 -6.13
CA ARG A 54 -4.51 13.16 -4.93
C ARG A 54 -4.68 11.99 -3.99
N LEU A 55 -4.79 12.28 -2.72
CA LEU A 55 -5.11 11.32 -1.67
C LEU A 55 -6.53 11.59 -1.20
N GLU A 56 -7.50 10.94 -1.82
CA GLU A 56 -8.92 11.21 -1.61
C GLU A 56 -9.71 9.93 -1.29
N LYS A 57 -10.90 10.09 -0.73
CA LYS A 57 -11.83 8.96 -0.60
C LYS A 57 -12.41 8.62 -1.98
N PRO A 58 -12.54 7.34 -2.31
CA PRO A 58 -13.22 6.91 -3.52
C PRO A 58 -14.64 7.46 -3.58
N SER A 59 -15.01 8.04 -4.71
CA SER A 59 -16.36 8.53 -4.98
C SER A 59 -16.69 8.32 -6.46
N LEU A 60 -17.98 8.37 -6.81
CA LEU A 60 -18.42 8.27 -8.20
C LEU A 60 -17.98 9.47 -9.06
N GLN A 61 -17.48 10.55 -8.43
CA GLN A 61 -16.95 11.73 -9.13
C GLN A 61 -15.49 11.56 -9.54
N ASN A 62 -14.70 10.78 -8.76
CA ASN A 62 -13.27 10.62 -8.99
C ASN A 62 -12.90 9.25 -9.56
N LEU A 63 -13.82 8.26 -9.53
CA LEU A 63 -13.63 6.92 -10.07
C LEU A 63 -14.78 6.52 -10.99
N PRO A 64 -14.50 5.78 -12.06
CA PRO A 64 -15.54 5.16 -12.87
C PRO A 64 -16.44 4.22 -12.05
N LYS A 65 -17.75 4.20 -12.34
CA LYS A 65 -18.77 3.45 -11.60
C LYS A 65 -18.42 1.96 -11.47
N ASN A 66 -17.98 1.34 -12.57
CA ASN A 66 -17.58 -0.07 -12.61
C ASN A 66 -16.43 -0.43 -11.66
N ILE A 67 -15.59 0.55 -11.34
CA ILE A 67 -14.46 0.38 -10.42
C ILE A 67 -14.90 0.65 -9.00
N TYR A 68 -15.67 1.71 -8.80
CA TYR A 68 -16.21 2.06 -7.50
C TYR A 68 -17.03 0.92 -6.89
N GLU A 69 -17.90 0.26 -7.66
CA GLU A 69 -18.72 -0.86 -7.20
C GLU A 69 -17.91 -2.11 -6.83
N LYS A 70 -16.75 -2.32 -7.46
CA LYS A 70 -15.85 -3.45 -7.17
C LYS A 70 -14.94 -3.23 -5.97
N LEU A 71 -14.88 -2.02 -5.44
CA LEU A 71 -14.07 -1.73 -4.27
C LEU A 71 -14.69 -2.35 -3.01
N PRO A 72 -13.87 -2.94 -2.12
CA PRO A 72 -14.38 -3.43 -0.84
C PRO A 72 -14.92 -2.27 0.01
N LYS A 73 -15.95 -2.53 0.81
CA LYS A 73 -16.60 -1.51 1.67
C LYS A 73 -15.61 -0.73 2.54
N THR A 74 -14.56 -1.38 3.01
CA THR A 74 -13.50 -0.74 3.81
C THR A 74 -12.68 0.28 3.03
N ALA A 75 -12.59 0.17 1.70
CA ALA A 75 -11.88 1.10 0.84
C ALA A 75 -12.64 2.42 0.68
N HIS A 76 -13.97 2.40 0.71
CA HIS A 76 -14.81 3.62 0.60
C HIS A 76 -14.59 4.61 1.76
N ILE A 77 -14.17 4.12 2.92
CA ILE A 77 -13.98 4.94 4.13
C ILE A 77 -12.57 5.54 4.17
N ARG A 78 -11.58 4.89 3.54
CA ARG A 78 -10.17 5.29 3.61
C ARG A 78 -9.77 6.20 2.45
N LYS A 79 -8.87 7.14 2.71
CA LYS A 79 -8.22 7.90 1.64
C LYS A 79 -7.30 6.98 0.86
N MET A 80 -7.50 6.93 -0.45
CA MET A 80 -6.70 6.14 -1.39
C MET A 80 -5.90 7.06 -2.31
N PRO A 81 -4.70 6.66 -2.71
CA PRO A 81 -3.95 7.37 -3.73
C PRO A 81 -4.63 7.23 -5.10
N ILE A 82 -5.10 8.32 -5.62
CA ILE A 82 -5.76 8.44 -6.93
C ILE A 82 -4.86 9.30 -7.82
N VAL A 83 -4.54 8.79 -9.00
CA VAL A 83 -3.66 9.43 -9.96
C VAL A 83 -4.41 9.66 -11.27
N LYS A 84 -4.52 10.91 -11.68
CA LYS A 84 -5.03 11.27 -13.00
C LYS A 84 -3.86 11.29 -13.98
N ALA A 85 -3.88 10.41 -14.96
CA ALA A 85 -2.79 10.28 -15.92
C ALA A 85 -3.31 10.12 -17.35
N LYS A 86 -2.51 10.56 -18.31
CA LYS A 86 -2.70 10.30 -19.72
C LYS A 86 -1.95 9.02 -20.08
N VAL A 87 -2.70 8.02 -20.51
CA VAL A 87 -2.19 6.72 -20.98
C VAL A 87 -2.46 6.65 -22.48
N GLY A 88 -1.41 6.77 -23.29
CA GLY A 88 -1.60 6.94 -24.74
C GLY A 88 -2.43 8.17 -25.08
N PRO A 89 -3.51 8.04 -25.88
CA PRO A 89 -4.38 9.17 -26.26
C PRO A 89 -5.40 9.54 -25.17
N GLN A 90 -5.65 8.68 -24.18
CA GLN A 90 -6.74 8.83 -23.23
C GLN A 90 -6.28 9.32 -21.86
N ILE A 91 -7.10 10.16 -21.22
CA ILE A 91 -6.92 10.55 -19.82
C ILE A 91 -7.77 9.61 -18.98
N THR A 92 -7.13 8.92 -18.06
CA THR A 92 -7.80 7.98 -17.17
C THR A 92 -7.40 8.19 -15.72
N THR A 93 -8.22 7.68 -14.83
CA THR A 93 -7.95 7.67 -13.39
C THR A 93 -7.37 6.33 -13.02
N LEU A 94 -6.18 6.35 -12.42
CA LEU A 94 -5.43 5.19 -11.97
C LEU A 94 -5.37 5.16 -10.44
N LEU A 95 -5.31 3.97 -9.89
CA LEU A 95 -5.08 3.72 -8.48
C LEU A 95 -3.64 3.23 -8.27
N CYS A 96 -3.08 3.47 -7.11
CA CYS A 96 -1.76 2.96 -6.76
C CYS A 96 -1.62 2.77 -5.26
N ASP A 97 -0.55 2.10 -4.84
CA ASP A 97 -0.15 2.05 -3.44
C ASP A 97 0.44 3.37 -2.99
N LYS A 98 0.41 3.61 -1.67
CA LYS A 98 1.02 4.79 -1.08
C LYS A 98 2.52 4.91 -1.38
N ASN A 99 3.24 3.80 -1.40
CA ASN A 99 4.67 3.78 -1.73
C ASN A 99 4.93 4.27 -3.17
N VAL A 100 4.09 3.82 -4.11
CA VAL A 100 4.12 4.25 -5.51
C VAL A 100 3.73 5.73 -5.63
N TYR A 101 2.68 6.15 -4.93
CA TYR A 101 2.21 7.53 -4.91
C TYR A 101 3.28 8.53 -4.44
N ASP A 102 4.03 8.16 -3.40
CA ASP A 102 5.08 9.03 -2.83
C ASP A 102 6.25 9.23 -3.80
N VAL A 103 6.51 8.26 -4.69
CA VAL A 103 7.60 8.29 -5.67
C VAL A 103 7.16 8.91 -7.00
N LEU A 104 5.87 8.82 -7.35
CA LEU A 104 5.33 9.36 -8.60
C LEU A 104 5.59 10.87 -8.72
N PRO A 105 6.33 11.32 -9.76
CA PRO A 105 6.48 12.75 -10.03
C PRO A 105 5.18 13.33 -10.59
N ASN A 106 4.91 14.57 -10.29
CA ASN A 106 3.77 15.30 -10.87
C ASN A 106 4.16 15.96 -12.19
N LYS A 107 3.25 15.99 -13.16
CA LYS A 107 3.42 16.65 -14.48
C LYS A 107 4.65 16.14 -15.27
N LYS A 108 4.98 14.85 -15.13
CA LYS A 108 6.08 14.22 -15.86
C LYS A 108 5.64 12.91 -16.50
N THR A 109 6.26 12.60 -17.64
CA THR A 109 6.10 11.30 -18.30
C THR A 109 7.05 10.29 -17.68
N ILE A 110 6.51 9.15 -17.29
CA ILE A 110 7.26 8.05 -16.66
C ILE A 110 6.77 6.71 -17.18
N LYS A 111 7.64 5.70 -17.15
CA LYS A 111 7.27 4.33 -17.46
C LYS A 111 6.81 3.64 -16.18
N VAL A 112 5.64 3.02 -16.25
CA VAL A 112 5.05 2.29 -15.12
C VAL A 112 4.57 0.92 -15.54
N GLU A 113 4.49 0.02 -14.59
CA GLU A 113 3.78 -1.26 -14.76
C GLU A 113 2.32 -1.05 -14.37
N LEU A 114 1.42 -1.23 -15.33
CA LEU A 114 -0.02 -1.16 -15.13
C LEU A 114 -0.62 -2.56 -15.08
N ALA A 115 -1.45 -2.82 -14.11
CA ALA A 115 -2.34 -3.96 -14.05
C ALA A 115 -3.79 -3.45 -14.12
N GLY A 116 -4.33 -3.35 -15.33
CA GLY A 116 -5.60 -2.67 -15.58
C GLY A 116 -5.51 -1.19 -15.22
N ILE A 117 -6.26 -0.75 -14.21
CA ILE A 117 -6.24 0.63 -13.71
C ILE A 117 -5.29 0.86 -12.53
N TYR A 118 -4.56 -0.17 -12.12
CA TYR A 118 -3.69 -0.13 -10.96
C TYR A 118 -2.23 0.01 -11.37
N ILE A 119 -1.55 1.03 -10.83
CA ILE A 119 -0.11 1.21 -11.02
C ILE A 119 0.60 0.32 -10.00
N SER A 120 1.19 -0.76 -10.49
CA SER A 120 1.91 -1.73 -9.65
C SER A 120 3.30 -1.22 -9.27
N ARG A 121 4.00 -0.59 -10.23
CA ARG A 121 5.39 -0.17 -10.04
C ARG A 121 5.77 0.99 -10.96
N VAL A 122 6.70 1.83 -10.51
CA VAL A 122 7.37 2.84 -11.33
C VAL A 122 8.70 2.27 -11.82
N ILE A 123 8.95 2.30 -13.13
CA ILE A 123 10.19 1.80 -13.72
C ILE A 123 11.25 2.90 -13.65
N GLY A 124 12.46 2.52 -13.22
CA GLY A 124 13.59 3.47 -13.13
C GLY A 124 13.63 4.30 -11.83
N MET A 125 12.73 4.03 -10.89
CA MET A 125 12.79 4.61 -9.54
C MET A 125 12.81 3.49 -8.50
N ASN A 126 13.85 3.47 -7.66
CA ASN A 126 13.90 2.56 -6.52
C ASN A 126 12.90 3.02 -5.45
N LEU A 127 11.91 2.16 -5.17
CA LEU A 127 10.95 2.37 -4.09
C LEU A 127 11.63 2.34 -2.71
N GLU A 128 12.85 1.81 -2.64
CA GLU A 128 13.62 1.69 -1.40
C GLU A 128 14.23 3.02 -0.94
N ASP A 129 14.58 3.92 -1.86
CA ASP A 129 15.25 5.19 -1.54
C ASP A 129 14.36 6.17 -0.75
N LYS A 130 13.04 5.93 -0.71
CA LYS A 130 12.09 6.74 0.07
C LYS A 130 11.44 6.00 1.23
N LYS A 131 11.92 4.81 1.60
CA LYS A 131 11.56 4.27 2.92
C LYS A 131 11.91 5.35 3.94
N LYS A 132 10.89 5.87 4.62
CA LYS A 132 11.07 6.83 5.72
C LYS A 132 12.17 6.30 6.60
N LYS A 133 13.28 7.05 6.70
CA LYS A 133 14.38 6.72 7.60
C LYS A 133 13.80 6.31 8.94
N THR A 134 14.07 5.11 9.37
CA THR A 134 13.63 4.57 10.66
C THR A 134 14.02 5.57 11.75
N ILE A 135 13.23 5.67 12.81
CA ILE A 135 13.49 6.60 13.92
C ILE A 135 14.95 6.49 14.38
N GLY A 136 15.49 5.27 14.45
CA GLY A 136 16.91 5.03 14.75
C GLY A 136 17.89 5.69 13.76
N GLN A 137 17.60 5.66 12.47
CA GLN A 137 18.42 6.33 11.44
C GLN A 137 18.32 7.86 11.52
N LYS A 138 17.17 8.40 11.92
CA LYS A 138 17.03 9.84 12.16
C LYS A 138 17.83 10.29 13.39
N ILE A 139 17.81 9.49 14.46
CA ILE A 139 18.56 9.75 15.68
C ILE A 139 20.05 9.66 15.42
N SER A 140 20.54 8.65 14.69
CA SER A 140 21.97 8.51 14.36
C SER A 140 22.48 9.66 13.49
N LEU A 141 21.69 10.14 12.54
CA LEU A 141 22.04 11.30 11.71
C LEU A 141 22.04 12.60 12.53
N TRP A 142 21.11 12.75 13.47
CA TRP A 142 21.08 13.91 14.37
C TRP A 142 22.28 13.92 15.30
N LEU A 143 22.64 12.77 15.89
CA LEU A 143 23.83 12.63 16.73
C LEU A 143 25.12 12.94 15.96
N LYS A 144 25.24 12.43 14.71
CA LYS A 144 26.40 12.72 13.84
C LYS A 144 26.52 14.19 13.46
N LYS A 145 25.38 14.90 13.32
CA LYS A 145 25.36 16.33 13.00
C LYS A 145 25.74 17.20 14.21
N ASN A 146 25.50 16.74 15.42
CA ASN A 146 25.70 17.49 16.66
C ASN A 146 26.96 17.05 17.43
N GLN A 147 27.89 16.30 16.82
CA GLN A 147 29.19 16.04 17.43
C GLN A 147 30.01 17.31 17.35
N PRO A 148 30.63 17.76 18.49
CA PRO A 148 31.55 18.87 18.48
C PRO A 148 32.74 18.50 17.60
N LYS A 149 33.11 19.39 16.69
CA LYS A 149 34.34 19.27 15.92
C LYS A 149 35.49 19.42 16.91
N GLN A 150 36.23 18.34 17.10
CA GLN A 150 37.58 18.41 17.71
C GLN A 150 38.57 19.00 16.71
#